data_a7ae306e43d6c46697fd3b0bd6238d95
#
_entry.id   a7ae306e43d6c46697fd3b0bd6238d95
#
_cell.length_a   1.000
_cell.length_b   1.000
_cell.length_c   1.000
_cell.angle_alpha   90.00
_cell.angle_beta   90.00
_cell.angle_gamma   90.00
#
_symmetry.space_group_name_H-M   'P 1'
#
loop_
_entity.id
_entity.type
_entity.pdbx_description
1 polymer ?
#
loop_
_entity_poly.entity_id
_entity_poly.type
_entity_poly.pdbx_seq_one_letter_code
_entity_poly.pdbx_strand_id
1 'polypeptide(L)'
;MNTQLKEIAEVWPNIQNVFSVPHSEIDYNNLVNFLDSLIDEVGNNESHPLSSLMETIGSLIETYESQNYPDIEGNPINALKTLMKEHGLKQSDLPEIGSQGVVSEIISGKRQLNVRQVKLLSKRFKVSPAVFV
;
A
#
# COMPACT_ATOMS: atom_id res chain seq x y z
N MET A 1 25.16 0.88 -25.43
CA MET A 1 24.04 0.47 -24.56
C MET A 1 23.79 -1.02 -24.78
N ASN A 2 23.70 -1.81 -23.73
CA ASN A 2 23.42 -3.24 -23.88
C ASN A 2 21.96 -3.46 -24.31
N THR A 3 21.63 -4.69 -24.71
CA THR A 3 20.29 -5.03 -25.22
C THR A 3 19.19 -4.73 -24.22
N GLN A 4 19.41 -5.05 -22.95
CA GLN A 4 18.44 -4.83 -21.88
C GLN A 4 18.15 -3.33 -21.66
N LEU A 5 19.19 -2.51 -21.68
CA LEU A 5 19.04 -1.05 -21.58
C LEU A 5 18.26 -0.48 -22.77
N LYS A 6 18.53 -0.99 -23.97
CA LYS A 6 17.77 -0.57 -25.16
C LYS A 6 16.29 -0.89 -25.05
N GLU A 7 15.96 -2.09 -24.59
CA GLU A 7 14.57 -2.51 -24.38
C GLU A 7 13.86 -1.64 -23.36
N ILE A 8 14.52 -1.34 -22.24
CA ILE A 8 13.98 -0.47 -21.21
C ILE A 8 13.81 0.96 -21.74
N ALA A 9 14.80 1.49 -22.46
CA ALA A 9 14.73 2.83 -23.02
C ALA A 9 13.55 3.00 -23.97
N GLU A 10 13.22 1.97 -24.74
CA GLU A 10 12.09 1.99 -25.67
C GLU A 10 10.74 2.08 -24.96
N VAL A 11 10.57 1.38 -23.83
CA VAL A 11 9.30 1.35 -23.10
C VAL A 11 9.21 2.40 -21.99
N TRP A 12 10.36 2.95 -21.58
CA TRP A 12 10.43 3.87 -20.44
C TRP A 12 9.47 5.07 -20.51
N PRO A 13 9.33 5.78 -21.66
CA PRO A 13 8.39 6.88 -21.74
C PRO A 13 6.94 6.50 -21.40
N ASN A 14 6.58 5.24 -21.63
CA ASN A 14 5.23 4.74 -21.37
C ASN A 14 5.01 4.31 -19.93
N ILE A 15 6.08 4.01 -19.17
CA ILE A 15 5.99 3.45 -17.84
C ILE A 15 6.65 4.31 -16.76
N GLN A 16 7.37 5.37 -17.14
CA GLN A 16 8.13 6.19 -16.20
C GLN A 16 7.27 6.77 -15.07
N ASN A 17 6.00 7.09 -15.35
CA ASN A 17 5.10 7.68 -14.38
C ASN A 17 4.77 6.73 -13.21
N VAL A 18 4.84 5.42 -13.44
CA VAL A 18 4.54 4.42 -12.42
C VAL A 18 5.79 3.77 -11.83
N PHE A 19 6.96 4.02 -12.41
CA PHE A 19 8.24 3.46 -11.95
C PHE A 19 9.19 4.50 -11.36
N SER A 20 8.67 5.65 -10.96
CA SER A 20 9.47 6.71 -10.36
C SER A 20 8.88 7.10 -9.02
N VAL A 21 9.74 7.51 -8.09
CA VAL A 21 9.29 8.10 -6.83
C VAL A 21 8.50 9.37 -7.16
N PRO A 22 7.28 9.53 -6.65
CA PRO A 22 6.51 10.75 -6.88
C PRO A 22 7.25 12.01 -6.43
N HIS A 23 7.14 13.08 -7.19
CA HIS A 23 7.75 14.38 -6.86
C HIS A 23 6.69 15.44 -6.53
N SER A 24 5.41 15.09 -6.63
CA SER A 24 4.31 15.99 -6.33
C SER A 24 3.14 15.20 -5.76
N GLU A 25 2.20 15.91 -5.15
CA GLU A 25 0.97 15.32 -4.63
C GLU A 25 0.14 14.69 -5.75
N ILE A 26 0.13 15.31 -6.94
CA ILE A 26 -0.57 14.77 -8.12
C ILE A 26 0.04 13.44 -8.53
N ASP A 27 1.36 13.38 -8.64
CA ASP A 27 2.08 12.15 -9.00
C ASP A 27 1.83 11.05 -7.96
N TYR A 28 1.84 11.43 -6.69
CA TYR A 28 1.57 10.52 -5.58
C TYR A 28 0.16 9.92 -5.69
N ASN A 29 -0.85 10.77 -5.90
CA ASN A 29 -2.23 10.31 -6.03
C ASN A 29 -2.42 9.41 -7.26
N ASN A 30 -1.77 9.71 -8.37
CA ASN A 30 -1.80 8.87 -9.56
C ASN A 30 -1.18 7.50 -9.28
N LEU A 31 -0.07 7.46 -8.57
CA LEU A 31 0.60 6.21 -8.22
C LEU A 31 -0.23 5.37 -7.24
N VAL A 32 -0.88 6.02 -6.28
CA VAL A 32 -1.81 5.34 -5.35
C VAL A 32 -2.98 4.73 -6.12
N ASN A 33 -3.56 5.46 -7.08
CA ASN A 33 -4.65 4.95 -7.91
C ASN A 33 -4.19 3.75 -8.76
N PHE A 34 -2.96 3.80 -9.27
CA PHE A 34 -2.38 2.68 -10.00
C PHE A 34 -2.19 1.46 -9.10
N LEU A 35 -1.72 1.67 -7.88
CA LEU A 35 -1.61 0.59 -6.89
C LEU A 35 -2.97 -0.04 -6.59
N ASP A 36 -4.02 0.77 -6.46
CA ASP A 36 -5.37 0.27 -6.25
C ASP A 36 -5.81 -0.66 -7.39
N SER A 37 -5.51 -0.28 -8.63
CA SER A 37 -5.81 -1.12 -9.80
C SER A 37 -5.02 -2.42 -9.78
N LEU A 38 -3.74 -2.37 -9.38
CA LEU A 38 -2.90 -3.56 -9.25
C LEU A 38 -3.43 -4.52 -8.17
N ILE A 39 -3.85 -3.98 -7.04
CA ILE A 39 -4.39 -4.78 -5.95
C ILE A 39 -5.66 -5.50 -6.39
N ASP A 40 -6.52 -4.82 -7.13
CA ASP A 40 -7.74 -5.43 -7.66
C ASP A 40 -7.44 -6.54 -8.66
N GLU A 41 -6.42 -6.35 -9.51
CA GLU A 41 -6.00 -7.35 -10.51
C GLU A 41 -5.31 -8.55 -9.88
N VAL A 42 -4.37 -8.32 -8.98
CA VAL A 42 -3.58 -9.38 -8.33
C VAL A 42 -4.41 -10.13 -7.29
N GLY A 43 -5.23 -9.40 -6.53
CA GLY A 43 -6.03 -9.98 -5.44
C GLY A 43 -5.15 -10.67 -4.42
N ASN A 44 -5.53 -11.88 -4.03
CA ASN A 44 -4.79 -12.72 -3.08
C ASN A 44 -3.87 -13.72 -3.77
N ASN A 45 -3.71 -13.63 -5.09
CA ASN A 45 -2.88 -14.57 -5.85
C ASN A 45 -1.42 -14.12 -5.86
N GLU A 46 -0.63 -14.64 -4.92
CA GLU A 46 0.80 -14.34 -4.80
C GLU A 46 1.62 -14.82 -6.00
N SER A 47 1.07 -15.77 -6.79
CA SER A 47 1.70 -16.27 -8.01
C SER A 47 1.38 -15.41 -9.24
N HIS A 48 0.58 -14.37 -9.11
CA HIS A 48 0.23 -13.49 -10.23
C HIS A 48 1.49 -12.83 -10.80
N PRO A 49 1.62 -12.74 -12.14
CA PRO A 49 2.81 -12.14 -12.77
C PRO A 49 3.10 -10.71 -12.31
N LEU A 50 2.06 -9.94 -11.95
CA LEU A 50 2.19 -8.56 -11.50
C LEU A 50 2.38 -8.40 -9.98
N SER A 51 2.53 -9.50 -9.25
CA SER A 51 2.72 -9.45 -7.80
C SER A 51 3.98 -8.68 -7.41
N SER A 52 5.10 -8.92 -8.11
CA SER A 52 6.35 -8.21 -7.87
C SER A 52 6.26 -6.71 -8.23
N LEU A 53 5.47 -6.38 -9.25
CA LEU A 53 5.20 -4.98 -9.59
C LEU A 53 4.47 -4.28 -8.45
N MET A 54 3.51 -4.93 -7.85
CA MET A 54 2.77 -4.40 -6.71
C MET A 54 3.70 -4.03 -5.56
N GLU A 55 4.66 -4.89 -5.24
CA GLU A 55 5.67 -4.62 -4.22
C GLU A 55 6.54 -3.40 -4.57
N THR A 56 6.97 -3.29 -5.82
CA THR A 56 7.78 -2.18 -6.31
C THR A 56 7.02 -0.85 -6.18
N ILE A 57 5.78 -0.82 -6.63
CA ILE A 57 4.94 0.39 -6.54
C ILE A 57 4.70 0.77 -5.08
N GLY A 58 4.43 -0.21 -4.23
CA GLY A 58 4.30 0.01 -2.79
C GLY A 58 5.52 0.69 -2.18
N SER A 59 6.72 0.24 -2.56
CA SER A 59 7.99 0.81 -2.08
C SER A 59 8.20 2.25 -2.54
N LEU A 60 7.82 2.57 -3.78
CA LEU A 60 7.91 3.94 -4.31
C LEU A 60 6.97 4.89 -3.55
N ILE A 61 5.76 4.45 -3.27
CA ILE A 61 4.78 5.21 -2.49
C ILE A 61 5.30 5.43 -1.06
N GLU A 62 5.81 4.38 -0.43
CA GLU A 62 6.36 4.44 0.93
C GLU A 62 7.52 5.43 1.03
N THR A 63 8.39 5.46 0.01
CA THR A 63 9.50 6.41 -0.05
C THR A 63 8.99 7.85 -0.06
N TYR A 64 7.98 8.15 -0.87
CA TYR A 64 7.36 9.48 -0.90
C TYR A 64 6.74 9.83 0.46
N GLU A 65 6.01 8.90 1.05
CA GLU A 65 5.33 9.12 2.32
C GLU A 65 6.32 9.40 3.45
N SER A 66 7.43 8.67 3.50
CA SER A 66 8.45 8.87 4.53
C SER A 66 9.12 10.24 4.45
N GLN A 67 9.19 10.82 3.25
CA GLN A 67 9.78 12.13 3.01
C GLN A 67 8.81 13.28 3.28
N ASN A 68 7.52 13.07 3.05
CA ASN A 68 6.51 14.13 3.06
C ASN A 68 5.53 14.06 4.23
N TYR A 69 5.40 12.90 4.85
CA TYR A 69 4.53 12.67 5.99
C TYR A 69 5.38 12.07 7.11
N PRO A 70 6.08 12.91 7.89
CA PRO A 70 6.92 12.42 8.98
C PRO A 70 6.09 11.63 9.98
N ASP A 71 6.71 10.62 10.61
CA ASP A 71 6.07 9.72 11.54
C ASP A 71 5.31 10.49 12.62
N ILE A 72 4.00 10.27 12.66
CA ILE A 72 3.18 10.73 13.75
C ILE A 72 3.42 9.78 14.91
N GLU A 73 3.73 10.32 16.08
CA GLU A 73 3.91 9.51 17.29
C GLU A 73 2.67 8.66 17.53
N GLY A 74 2.86 7.35 17.56
CA GLY A 74 1.79 6.40 17.75
C GLY A 74 2.10 5.07 17.09
N ASN A 75 1.47 4.01 17.57
CA ASN A 75 1.62 2.68 16.99
C ASN A 75 0.36 2.34 16.20
N PRO A 76 0.40 2.33 14.87
CA PRO A 76 -0.77 2.02 14.04
C PRO A 76 -1.33 0.62 14.31
N ILE A 77 -0.49 -0.34 14.69
CA ILE A 77 -0.94 -1.70 15.01
C ILE A 77 -1.78 -1.69 16.28
N ASN A 78 -1.36 -0.97 17.32
CA ASN A 78 -2.13 -0.82 18.54
C ASN A 78 -3.45 -0.10 18.31
N ALA A 79 -3.45 0.93 17.46
CA ALA A 79 -4.68 1.62 17.07
C ALA A 79 -5.65 0.66 16.38
N LEU A 80 -5.17 -0.16 15.45
CA LEU A 80 -5.99 -1.15 14.77
C LEU A 80 -6.55 -2.18 15.73
N LYS A 81 -5.73 -2.73 16.63
CA LYS A 81 -6.18 -3.68 17.64
C LYS A 81 -7.26 -3.11 18.54
N THR A 82 -7.09 -1.86 18.96
CA THR A 82 -8.06 -1.16 19.81
C THR A 82 -9.40 -1.00 19.10
N LEU A 83 -9.37 -0.53 17.85
CA LEU A 83 -10.58 -0.35 17.05
C LEU A 83 -11.29 -1.68 16.76
N MET A 84 -10.54 -2.73 16.47
CA MET A 84 -11.10 -4.07 16.28
C MET A 84 -11.82 -4.55 17.53
N LYS A 85 -11.20 -4.35 18.70
CA LYS A 85 -11.78 -4.73 19.99
C LYS A 85 -13.06 -3.95 20.29
N GLU A 86 -13.03 -2.63 20.06
CA GLU A 86 -14.18 -1.76 20.30
C GLU A 86 -15.37 -2.13 19.42
N HIS A 87 -15.10 -2.55 18.16
CA HIS A 87 -16.12 -2.94 17.21
C HIS A 87 -16.44 -4.43 17.19
N GLY A 88 -15.80 -5.23 18.03
CA GLY A 88 -16.04 -6.67 18.12
C GLY A 88 -15.62 -7.42 16.85
N LEU A 89 -14.56 -6.98 16.19
CA LEU A 89 -14.11 -7.55 14.92
C LEU A 89 -13.02 -8.61 15.12
N LYS A 90 -13.11 -9.67 14.32
CA LYS A 90 -12.07 -10.69 14.20
C LYS A 90 -11.16 -10.37 13.03
N GLN A 91 -10.03 -11.07 12.92
CA GLN A 91 -9.11 -10.91 11.80
C GLN A 91 -9.75 -11.19 10.44
N SER A 92 -10.73 -12.09 10.40
CA SER A 92 -11.48 -12.42 9.18
C SER A 92 -12.53 -11.36 8.79
N ASP A 93 -12.78 -10.39 9.66
CA ASP A 93 -13.81 -9.35 9.45
C ASP A 93 -13.27 -8.09 8.80
N LEU A 94 -12.02 -8.10 8.31
CA LEU A 94 -11.37 -6.95 7.70
C LEU A 94 -10.99 -7.23 6.23
N PRO A 95 -12.00 -7.42 5.34
CA PRO A 95 -11.72 -7.66 3.93
C PRO A 95 -10.99 -6.51 3.25
N GLU A 96 -11.07 -5.30 3.78
CA GLU A 96 -10.35 -4.13 3.28
C GLU A 96 -8.84 -4.32 3.34
N ILE A 97 -8.35 -5.06 4.33
CA ILE A 97 -6.92 -5.34 4.47
C ILE A 97 -6.53 -6.52 3.57
N GLY A 98 -7.37 -7.55 3.54
CA GLY A 98 -7.12 -8.75 2.79
C GLY A 98 -7.60 -10.00 3.51
N SER A 99 -6.95 -11.14 3.25
CA SER A 99 -7.26 -12.40 3.92
C SER A 99 -6.91 -12.34 5.41
N GLN A 100 -7.42 -13.28 6.17
CA GLN A 100 -7.09 -13.43 7.60
C GLN A 100 -5.57 -13.53 7.81
N GLY A 101 -4.86 -14.23 6.90
CA GLY A 101 -3.41 -14.36 6.98
C GLY A 101 -2.69 -13.03 6.84
N VAL A 102 -3.14 -12.18 5.92
CA VAL A 102 -2.58 -10.83 5.74
C VAL A 102 -2.85 -9.97 6.98
N VAL A 103 -4.07 -10.02 7.52
CA VAL A 103 -4.41 -9.29 8.75
C VAL A 103 -3.54 -9.77 9.91
N SER A 104 -3.35 -11.08 10.04
CA SER A 104 -2.47 -11.65 11.07
C SER A 104 -1.03 -11.16 10.97
N GLU A 105 -0.49 -11.08 9.75
CA GLU A 105 0.86 -10.57 9.52
C GLU A 105 0.98 -9.09 9.90
N ILE A 106 -0.02 -8.29 9.60
CA ILE A 106 -0.05 -6.86 9.96
C ILE A 106 -0.12 -6.71 11.48
N ILE A 107 -1.00 -7.43 12.14
CA ILE A 107 -1.16 -7.36 13.60
C ILE A 107 0.10 -7.82 14.33
N SER A 108 0.80 -8.81 13.79
CA SER A 108 2.05 -9.31 14.38
C SER A 108 3.27 -8.44 14.04
N GLY A 109 3.13 -7.43 13.22
CA GLY A 109 4.22 -6.54 12.82
C GLY A 109 5.09 -7.06 11.68
N LYS A 110 4.74 -8.19 11.08
CA LYS A 110 5.49 -8.78 9.96
C LYS A 110 5.24 -8.07 8.64
N ARG A 111 4.15 -7.32 8.53
CA ARG A 111 3.76 -6.59 7.33
C ARG A 111 3.19 -5.24 7.73
N GLN A 112 3.54 -4.20 6.98
CA GLN A 112 3.01 -2.86 7.19
C GLN A 112 1.72 -2.66 6.40
N LEU A 113 0.87 -1.73 6.88
CA LEU A 113 -0.30 -1.28 6.13
C LEU A 113 0.16 -0.46 4.92
N ASN A 114 -0.43 -0.72 3.77
CA ASN A 114 -0.23 0.12 2.60
C ASN A 114 -1.23 1.29 2.58
N VAL A 115 -1.03 2.24 1.66
CA VAL A 115 -1.86 3.45 1.57
C VAL A 115 -3.34 3.12 1.35
N ARG A 116 -3.64 2.14 0.51
CA ARG A 116 -5.01 1.73 0.27
C ARG A 116 -5.67 1.20 1.53
N GLN A 117 -4.98 0.33 2.24
CA GLN A 117 -5.48 -0.24 3.49
C GLN A 117 -5.73 0.86 4.52
N VAL A 118 -4.81 1.81 4.66
CA VAL A 118 -4.97 2.96 5.54
C VAL A 118 -6.23 3.76 5.19
N LYS A 119 -6.43 4.06 3.92
CA LYS A 119 -7.62 4.80 3.45
C LYS A 119 -8.92 4.07 3.75
N LEU A 120 -8.96 2.77 3.46
CA LEU A 120 -10.15 1.95 3.68
C LEU A 120 -10.46 1.80 5.17
N LEU A 121 -9.44 1.61 6.01
CA LEU A 121 -9.61 1.52 7.45
C LEU A 121 -10.09 2.84 8.05
N SER A 122 -9.53 3.96 7.61
CA SER A 122 -9.97 5.27 8.09
C SER A 122 -11.43 5.53 7.77
N LYS A 123 -11.87 5.10 6.59
CA LYS A 123 -13.27 5.19 6.16
C LYS A 123 -14.18 4.30 7.01
N ARG A 124 -13.76 3.05 7.24
CA ARG A 124 -14.53 2.07 8.00
C ARG A 124 -14.74 2.51 9.44
N PHE A 125 -13.67 2.95 10.09
CA PHE A 125 -13.69 3.34 11.50
C PHE A 125 -14.01 4.82 11.72
N LYS A 126 -14.16 5.61 10.65
CA LYS A 126 -14.43 7.05 10.69
C LYS A 126 -13.40 7.80 11.52
N VAL A 127 -12.13 7.47 11.31
CA VAL A 127 -11.00 8.12 11.96
C VAL A 127 -10.07 8.69 10.90
N SER A 128 -9.19 9.61 11.31
CA SER A 128 -8.17 10.17 10.40
C SER A 128 -7.22 9.08 9.91
N PRO A 129 -6.80 9.11 8.63
CA PRO A 129 -5.75 8.20 8.13
C PRO A 129 -4.47 8.24 8.96
N ALA A 130 -4.18 9.37 9.62
CA ALA A 130 -3.02 9.55 10.48
C ALA A 130 -2.96 8.54 11.62
N VAL A 131 -4.09 7.96 12.01
CA VAL A 131 -4.17 6.94 13.07
C VAL A 131 -3.40 5.68 12.68
N PHE A 132 -3.32 5.38 11.37
CA PHE A 132 -2.73 4.15 10.86
C PHE A 132 -1.37 4.37 10.16
N VAL A 133 -0.85 5.55 10.24
CA VAL A 133 0.43 5.88 9.58
C VAL A 133 1.57 5.94 10.57
#